data_e6db3526e94e1655ef96d23671c16734
#
_entry.id   e6db3526e94e1655ef96d23671c16734
#
_cell.length_a   1.000
_cell.length_b   1.000
_cell.length_c   1.000
_cell.angle_alpha   90.00
_cell.angle_beta   90.00
_cell.angle_gamma   90.00
#
_symmetry.space_group_name_H-M   'P 1'
#
loop_
_entity.id
_entity.type
_entity.pdbx_description
1 polymer ?
#
loop_
_entity_poly.entity_id
_entity_poly.type
_entity_poly.pdbx_seq_one_letter_code
_entity_poly.pdbx_strand_id
1 'polypeptide(L)'
;ILAILLSLTMMFTLVPTAMAADGESSGNCGATEADLVTWELTDDDGDGFYTLTISGNGNMAGYTANINNAKATQPWRESETGVEIEKITKVVVSEDVTSIGDFAFNGLTDVSEYDIGANVIAINQWALETSAAKVFNLDGNANFKTDDDGVLFNKEGTTLIAYPGGADVRDEYTVPSDVTAISDGAFVGCPIKKLTIGNNVTEELPSWSFNGGVLEELDVNCPFGSGTFGQITTLKKVTLGDSITEIPNMAFLNCTGLQTVSIPSGLTKIGTQAFFGCSSLQNVTLPASL
;
A
#
# COMPACT_ATOMS: atom_id res chain seq x y z
N ILE A 1 -64.73 7.15 9.61
CA ILE A 1 -63.39 7.41 10.14
C ILE A 1 -62.44 6.71 9.18
N LEU A 2 -61.88 7.51 8.26
CA LEU A 2 -61.02 7.08 7.16
C LEU A 2 -59.57 7.17 7.65
N ALA A 3 -58.88 6.05 7.80
CA ALA A 3 -57.46 6.02 8.10
C ALA A 3 -56.71 6.14 6.78
N ILE A 4 -55.97 7.25 6.60
CA ILE A 4 -55.05 7.45 5.48
C ILE A 4 -53.74 6.77 5.84
N LEU A 5 -53.45 5.65 5.19
CA LEU A 5 -52.12 5.06 5.18
C LEU A 5 -51.20 5.89 4.25
N LEU A 6 -50.32 6.67 4.82
CA LEU A 6 -49.21 7.25 4.06
C LEU A 6 -48.17 6.16 3.82
N SER A 7 -48.16 5.57 2.64
CA SER A 7 -47.04 4.76 2.18
C SER A 7 -45.88 5.69 1.76
N LEU A 8 -44.86 5.76 2.59
CA LEU A 8 -43.61 6.39 2.25
C LEU A 8 -42.84 5.47 1.27
N THR A 9 -43.11 5.66 -0.02
CA THR A 9 -42.24 5.10 -1.07
C THR A 9 -40.92 5.84 -1.02
N MET A 10 -39.92 5.22 -0.39
CA MET A 10 -38.52 5.60 -0.64
C MET A 10 -38.26 5.41 -2.14
N MET A 11 -38.31 6.48 -2.89
CA MET A 11 -37.66 6.54 -4.20
C MET A 11 -36.16 6.44 -3.95
N PHE A 12 -35.62 5.25 -4.08
CA PHE A 12 -34.22 5.11 -4.46
C PHE A 12 -34.10 5.74 -5.84
N THR A 13 -33.66 6.96 -5.90
CA THR A 13 -33.09 7.48 -7.13
C THR A 13 -31.80 6.69 -7.34
N LEU A 14 -31.88 5.60 -8.11
CA LEU A 14 -30.72 5.14 -8.84
C LEU A 14 -30.25 6.37 -9.63
N VAL A 15 -29.14 6.96 -9.21
CA VAL A 15 -28.36 7.82 -10.09
C VAL A 15 -27.96 6.90 -11.23
N PRO A 16 -28.43 7.12 -12.46
CA PRO A 16 -28.01 6.28 -13.56
C PRO A 16 -26.49 6.48 -13.67
N THR A 17 -25.75 5.38 -13.60
CA THR A 17 -24.38 5.36 -14.11
C THR A 17 -24.49 5.69 -15.58
N ALA A 18 -24.37 6.96 -15.91
CA ALA A 18 -24.25 7.39 -17.28
C ALA A 18 -22.86 6.92 -17.73
N MET A 19 -22.81 5.80 -18.44
CA MET A 19 -21.66 5.52 -19.29
C MET A 19 -21.69 6.59 -20.37
N ALA A 20 -20.81 7.58 -20.24
CA ALA A 20 -20.61 8.55 -21.30
C ALA A 20 -20.04 7.84 -22.52
N ALA A 21 -20.46 8.29 -23.70
CA ALA A 21 -20.07 7.67 -24.98
C ALA A 21 -18.58 7.88 -25.34
N ASP A 22 -17.80 8.53 -24.47
CA ASP A 22 -16.41 8.95 -24.69
C ASP A 22 -15.44 8.42 -23.62
N GLY A 23 -15.75 7.30 -22.95
CA GLY A 23 -14.80 6.67 -22.02
C GLY A 23 -14.71 7.32 -20.62
N GLU A 24 -15.53 8.32 -20.32
CA GLU A 24 -15.63 8.91 -18.98
C GLU A 24 -16.54 8.07 -18.07
N SER A 25 -16.12 7.88 -16.83
CA SER A 25 -16.91 7.16 -15.84
C SER A 25 -16.79 7.86 -14.49
N SER A 26 -17.89 7.95 -13.74
CA SER A 26 -17.94 8.64 -12.46
C SER A 26 -18.94 8.04 -11.49
N GLY A 27 -18.82 8.35 -10.20
CA GLY A 27 -19.73 7.85 -9.19
C GLY A 27 -19.43 8.35 -7.78
N ASN A 28 -20.15 7.84 -6.79
CA ASN A 28 -19.93 8.14 -5.38
C ASN A 28 -18.90 7.17 -4.78
N CYS A 29 -18.00 7.69 -3.94
CA CYS A 29 -17.00 6.93 -3.20
C CYS A 29 -16.80 7.44 -1.76
N GLY A 30 -17.76 8.16 -1.19
CA GLY A 30 -17.75 8.59 0.21
C GLY A 30 -17.89 7.43 1.20
N ALA A 31 -17.28 7.56 2.37
CA ALA A 31 -17.29 6.53 3.42
C ALA A 31 -18.69 6.34 4.04
N THR A 32 -19.46 7.41 4.11
CA THR A 32 -20.83 7.43 4.65
C THR A 32 -21.74 8.26 3.74
N GLU A 33 -23.06 8.24 4.00
CA GLU A 33 -24.01 9.10 3.26
C GLU A 33 -23.77 10.61 3.47
N ALA A 34 -23.04 10.99 4.52
CA ALA A 34 -22.68 12.37 4.80
C ALA A 34 -21.42 12.83 4.04
N ASP A 35 -20.61 11.89 3.59
CA ASP A 35 -19.40 12.15 2.85
C ASP A 35 -19.74 12.28 1.35
N LEU A 36 -19.68 13.50 0.85
CA LEU A 36 -20.02 13.82 -0.54
C LEU A 36 -18.80 13.66 -1.45
N VAL A 37 -18.11 12.52 -1.34
CA VAL A 37 -16.92 12.21 -2.12
C VAL A 37 -17.30 11.43 -3.37
N THR A 38 -16.79 11.86 -4.51
CA THR A 38 -17.04 11.27 -5.83
C THR A 38 -15.74 10.94 -6.53
N TRP A 39 -15.82 10.06 -7.51
CA TRP A 39 -14.72 9.71 -8.40
C TRP A 39 -15.12 9.95 -9.85
N GLU A 40 -14.13 10.23 -10.68
CA GLU A 40 -14.27 10.44 -12.12
C GLU A 40 -13.02 9.94 -12.84
N LEU A 41 -13.18 9.27 -13.98
CA LEU A 41 -12.10 8.91 -14.90
C LEU A 41 -12.19 9.82 -16.13
N THR A 42 -11.09 10.53 -16.43
CA THR A 42 -10.97 11.40 -17.61
C THR A 42 -9.75 11.03 -18.43
N ASP A 43 -9.90 11.16 -19.75
CA ASP A 43 -8.81 11.10 -20.76
C ASP A 43 -8.77 12.47 -21.43
N ASP A 44 -8.07 13.44 -20.79
CA ASP A 44 -8.14 14.86 -21.12
C ASP A 44 -7.46 15.20 -22.46
N ASP A 45 -6.51 14.39 -22.91
CA ASP A 45 -5.74 14.61 -24.15
C ASP A 45 -6.02 13.59 -25.27
N GLY A 46 -6.84 12.56 -24.98
CA GLY A 46 -7.28 11.57 -25.94
C GLY A 46 -6.20 10.53 -26.31
N ASP A 47 -5.22 10.35 -25.44
CA ASP A 47 -4.11 9.39 -25.65
C ASP A 47 -4.45 7.96 -25.20
N GLY A 48 -5.61 7.77 -24.57
CA GLY A 48 -6.10 6.49 -24.07
C GLY A 48 -5.60 6.13 -22.68
N PHE A 49 -4.96 7.09 -21.96
CA PHE A 49 -4.61 6.97 -20.55
C PHE A 49 -5.50 7.88 -19.70
N TYR A 50 -5.76 7.46 -18.48
CA TYR A 50 -6.78 8.10 -17.65
C TYR A 50 -6.19 8.68 -16.37
N THR A 51 -6.76 9.82 -15.98
CA THR A 51 -6.64 10.37 -14.63
C THR A 51 -7.86 9.95 -13.82
N LEU A 52 -7.62 9.34 -12.65
CA LEU A 52 -8.64 9.09 -11.64
C LEU A 52 -8.68 10.29 -10.68
N THR A 53 -9.75 11.07 -10.74
CA THR A 53 -9.97 12.21 -9.85
C THR A 53 -10.95 11.83 -8.75
N ILE A 54 -10.54 12.03 -7.49
CA ILE A 54 -11.38 11.93 -6.30
C ILE A 54 -11.67 13.34 -5.83
N SER A 55 -12.94 13.72 -5.76
CA SER A 55 -13.36 15.08 -5.41
C SER A 55 -14.54 15.11 -4.46
N GLY A 56 -14.93 16.29 -4.00
CA GLY A 56 -16.01 16.47 -3.04
C GLY A 56 -15.51 16.59 -1.61
N ASN A 57 -16.40 16.54 -0.63
CA ASN A 57 -16.10 16.87 0.77
C ASN A 57 -16.30 15.66 1.68
N GLY A 58 -15.32 15.35 2.51
CA GLY A 58 -15.39 14.31 3.53
C GLY A 58 -14.39 13.17 3.34
N ASN A 59 -14.71 12.02 3.92
CA ASN A 59 -13.86 10.83 3.91
C ASN A 59 -14.17 9.95 2.71
N MET A 60 -13.14 9.43 2.09
CA MET A 60 -13.26 8.39 1.07
C MET A 60 -13.55 7.04 1.71
N ALA A 61 -14.37 6.22 1.06
CA ALA A 61 -14.66 4.85 1.50
C ALA A 61 -13.41 3.96 1.50
N GLY A 62 -13.43 2.94 2.36
CA GLY A 62 -12.51 1.81 2.28
C GLY A 62 -13.06 0.71 1.38
N TYR A 63 -12.15 -0.05 0.76
CA TYR A 63 -12.47 -1.11 -0.19
C TYR A 63 -11.83 -2.44 0.22
N THR A 64 -12.08 -3.48 -0.55
CA THR A 64 -11.42 -4.77 -0.38
C THR A 64 -10.44 -5.00 -1.54
N ALA A 65 -9.27 -5.55 -1.21
CA ALA A 65 -8.34 -6.00 -2.23
C ALA A 65 -8.79 -7.33 -2.86
N ASN A 66 -8.25 -7.65 -4.04
CA ASN A 66 -8.41 -8.97 -4.65
C ASN A 66 -7.51 -10.00 -3.96
N ILE A 67 -7.82 -10.32 -2.70
CA ILE A 67 -7.08 -11.29 -1.88
C ILE A 67 -7.98 -12.52 -1.65
N ASN A 68 -7.41 -13.73 -1.76
CA ASN A 68 -8.10 -14.98 -1.47
C ASN A 68 -9.44 -15.17 -2.23
N ASN A 69 -9.51 -14.79 -3.51
CA ASN A 69 -10.71 -14.82 -4.35
C ASN A 69 -11.82 -13.82 -3.95
N ALA A 70 -11.58 -12.90 -3.04
CA ALA A 70 -12.49 -11.78 -2.82
C ALA A 70 -12.39 -10.81 -4.01
N LYS A 71 -13.55 -10.45 -4.59
CA LYS A 71 -13.59 -9.47 -5.68
C LYS A 71 -13.18 -8.10 -5.11
N ALA A 72 -12.25 -7.44 -5.79
CA ALA A 72 -11.95 -6.03 -5.49
C ALA A 72 -13.20 -5.17 -5.69
N THR A 73 -13.42 -4.19 -4.80
CA THR A 73 -14.69 -3.45 -4.72
C THR A 73 -14.58 -1.99 -5.13
N GLN A 74 -13.42 -1.54 -5.60
CA GLN A 74 -13.25 -0.16 -6.07
C GLN A 74 -14.13 0.09 -7.31
N PRO A 75 -14.89 1.21 -7.36
CA PRO A 75 -15.84 1.47 -8.43
C PRO A 75 -15.20 1.84 -9.79
N TRP A 76 -13.91 2.22 -9.80
CA TRP A 76 -13.17 2.50 -11.04
C TRP A 76 -12.52 1.27 -11.68
N ARG A 77 -12.84 0.07 -11.24
CA ARG A 77 -12.38 -1.17 -11.87
C ARG A 77 -13.02 -1.39 -13.23
N GLU A 78 -12.29 -2.08 -14.13
CA GLU A 78 -12.71 -2.41 -15.49
C GLU A 78 -14.12 -3.02 -15.56
N SER A 79 -14.47 -3.87 -14.59
CA SER A 79 -15.81 -4.49 -14.54
C SER A 79 -16.95 -3.48 -14.40
N GLU A 80 -16.69 -2.27 -13.92
CA GLU A 80 -17.67 -1.21 -13.68
C GLU A 80 -17.57 -0.12 -14.75
N THR A 81 -16.35 0.19 -15.21
CA THR A 81 -16.06 1.33 -16.08
C THR A 81 -15.85 0.92 -17.56
N GLY A 82 -15.43 -0.32 -17.81
CA GLY A 82 -14.93 -0.75 -19.11
C GLY A 82 -13.51 -0.25 -19.45
N VAL A 83 -12.87 0.50 -18.52
CA VAL A 83 -11.49 0.97 -18.66
C VAL A 83 -10.55 -0.03 -18.00
N GLU A 84 -9.53 -0.49 -18.73
CA GLU A 84 -8.45 -1.32 -18.20
C GLU A 84 -7.72 -0.53 -17.12
N ILE A 85 -7.55 -1.13 -15.92
CA ILE A 85 -6.95 -0.43 -14.76
C ILE A 85 -5.50 -0.01 -15.00
N GLU A 86 -4.79 -0.70 -15.87
CA GLU A 86 -3.43 -0.40 -16.33
C GLU A 86 -3.35 0.90 -17.13
N LYS A 87 -4.48 1.41 -17.58
CA LYS A 87 -4.57 2.70 -18.27
C LYS A 87 -4.76 3.88 -17.32
N ILE A 88 -4.99 3.64 -16.04
CA ILE A 88 -5.04 4.69 -15.02
C ILE A 88 -3.60 4.98 -14.59
N THR A 89 -3.07 6.13 -15.01
CA THR A 89 -1.65 6.49 -14.80
C THR A 89 -1.43 7.64 -13.82
N LYS A 90 -2.52 8.34 -13.46
CA LYS A 90 -2.51 9.42 -12.47
C LYS A 90 -3.71 9.32 -11.54
N VAL A 91 -3.49 9.65 -10.27
CA VAL A 91 -4.54 9.84 -9.26
C VAL A 91 -4.48 11.25 -8.72
N VAL A 92 -5.62 11.93 -8.69
CA VAL A 92 -5.78 13.25 -8.07
C VAL A 92 -6.81 13.17 -6.95
N VAL A 93 -6.39 13.46 -5.73
CA VAL A 93 -7.28 13.61 -4.57
C VAL A 93 -7.42 15.09 -4.26
N SER A 94 -8.61 15.65 -4.48
CA SER A 94 -8.87 17.07 -4.36
C SER A 94 -8.76 17.57 -2.92
N GLU A 95 -8.63 18.89 -2.77
CA GLU A 95 -8.32 19.55 -1.50
C GLU A 95 -9.38 19.37 -0.40
N ASP A 96 -10.65 19.15 -0.74
CA ASP A 96 -11.74 19.01 0.24
C ASP A 96 -11.94 17.55 0.73
N VAL A 97 -11.23 16.58 0.16
CA VAL A 97 -11.20 15.20 0.63
C VAL A 97 -10.32 15.11 1.87
N THR A 98 -10.80 14.46 2.93
CA THR A 98 -10.12 14.43 4.22
C THR A 98 -9.38 13.14 4.53
N SER A 99 -9.75 12.02 3.88
CA SER A 99 -9.01 10.76 4.02
C SER A 99 -9.05 9.92 2.75
N ILE A 100 -8.00 9.13 2.55
CA ILE A 100 -7.94 8.06 1.54
C ILE A 100 -8.23 6.75 2.26
N GLY A 101 -9.28 6.03 1.84
CA GLY A 101 -9.75 4.81 2.50
C GLY A 101 -8.85 3.60 2.30
N ASP A 102 -9.10 2.53 3.06
CA ASP A 102 -8.37 1.26 2.94
C ASP A 102 -8.44 0.72 1.52
N PHE A 103 -7.31 0.23 0.99
CA PHE A 103 -7.20 -0.37 -0.35
C PHE A 103 -7.70 0.52 -1.50
N ALA A 104 -7.82 1.82 -1.30
CA ALA A 104 -8.43 2.73 -2.28
C ALA A 104 -7.83 2.57 -3.68
N PHE A 105 -6.53 2.71 -3.82
CA PHE A 105 -5.84 2.63 -5.10
C PHE A 105 -5.03 1.34 -5.29
N ASN A 106 -5.26 0.34 -4.41
CA ASN A 106 -4.57 -0.93 -4.51
C ASN A 106 -4.85 -1.63 -5.84
N GLY A 107 -3.79 -2.06 -6.51
CA GLY A 107 -3.83 -2.71 -7.82
C GLY A 107 -3.85 -1.76 -9.03
N LEU A 108 -3.73 -0.44 -8.83
CA LEU A 108 -3.48 0.52 -9.89
C LEU A 108 -1.97 0.57 -10.21
N THR A 109 -1.44 -0.50 -10.78
CA THR A 109 0.00 -0.77 -10.92
C THR A 109 0.76 0.21 -11.81
N ASP A 110 0.06 0.96 -12.65
CA ASP A 110 0.64 1.89 -13.62
C ASP A 110 0.52 3.37 -13.21
N VAL A 111 -0.06 3.66 -12.04
CA VAL A 111 -0.13 5.03 -11.50
C VAL A 111 1.26 5.52 -11.14
N SER A 112 1.73 6.50 -11.90
CA SER A 112 3.06 7.10 -11.71
C SER A 112 3.05 8.38 -10.88
N GLU A 113 1.89 9.01 -10.70
CA GLU A 113 1.73 10.30 -10.01
C GLU A 113 0.49 10.30 -9.12
N TYR A 114 0.68 10.74 -7.87
CA TYR A 114 -0.38 10.96 -6.90
C TYR A 114 -0.38 12.42 -6.46
N ASP A 115 -1.46 13.15 -6.76
CA ASP A 115 -1.71 14.48 -6.21
C ASP A 115 -2.58 14.31 -4.96
N ILE A 116 -2.05 14.66 -3.79
CA ILE A 116 -2.71 14.48 -2.49
C ILE A 116 -3.13 15.85 -1.94
N GLY A 117 -4.43 16.12 -1.95
CA GLY A 117 -5.02 17.39 -1.61
C GLY A 117 -4.69 17.90 -0.19
N ALA A 118 -4.78 19.22 -0.03
CA ALA A 118 -4.32 19.94 1.16
C ALA A 118 -4.98 19.48 2.48
N ASN A 119 -6.24 19.05 2.45
CA ASN A 119 -7.00 18.64 3.64
C ASN A 119 -6.97 17.14 3.92
N VAL A 120 -6.29 16.35 3.11
CA VAL A 120 -6.07 14.92 3.43
C VAL A 120 -5.22 14.81 4.68
N ILE A 121 -5.77 14.22 5.74
CA ILE A 121 -5.11 14.03 7.04
C ILE A 121 -4.78 12.56 7.33
N ALA A 122 -5.37 11.62 6.56
CA ALA A 122 -5.14 10.19 6.74
C ALA A 122 -5.04 9.47 5.39
N ILE A 123 -4.08 8.58 5.29
CA ILE A 123 -3.91 7.59 4.21
C ILE A 123 -3.94 6.24 4.91
N ASN A 124 -4.99 5.46 4.66
CA ASN A 124 -5.24 4.23 5.39
C ASN A 124 -4.41 3.05 4.83
N GLN A 125 -4.60 1.86 5.45
CA GLN A 125 -3.80 0.69 5.11
C GLN A 125 -3.97 0.27 3.64
N TRP A 126 -2.87 -0.08 2.97
CA TRP A 126 -2.86 -0.53 1.56
C TRP A 126 -3.55 0.44 0.59
N ALA A 127 -3.70 1.72 0.99
CA ALA A 127 -4.43 2.71 0.20
C ALA A 127 -3.75 3.06 -1.11
N LEU A 128 -2.41 3.09 -1.12
CA LEU A 128 -1.61 3.43 -2.29
C LEU A 128 -1.04 2.16 -2.94
N GLU A 129 -1.08 2.12 -4.27
CA GLU A 129 -0.25 1.22 -5.05
C GLU A 129 1.01 1.98 -5.48
N THR A 130 2.17 1.48 -5.14
CA THR A 130 3.41 2.25 -5.26
C THR A 130 4.39 1.73 -6.31
N SER A 131 4.08 0.61 -6.97
CA SER A 131 5.00 -0.06 -7.88
C SER A 131 5.47 0.80 -9.07
N ALA A 132 4.60 1.67 -9.62
CA ALA A 132 4.94 2.61 -10.66
C ALA A 132 5.07 4.06 -10.16
N ALA A 133 4.73 4.35 -8.90
CA ALA A 133 4.71 5.70 -8.37
C ALA A 133 6.10 6.37 -8.46
N LYS A 134 6.15 7.55 -9.06
CA LYS A 134 7.36 8.37 -9.17
C LYS A 134 7.28 9.60 -8.29
N VAL A 135 6.08 10.14 -8.13
CA VAL A 135 5.86 11.43 -7.47
C VAL A 135 4.63 11.37 -6.58
N PHE A 136 4.79 11.90 -5.37
CA PHE A 136 3.70 12.27 -4.46
C PHE A 136 3.69 13.80 -4.36
N ASN A 137 2.75 14.47 -5.04
CA ASN A 137 2.56 15.90 -4.97
C ASN A 137 1.71 16.25 -3.75
N LEU A 138 2.23 17.11 -2.89
CA LEU A 138 1.64 17.48 -1.60
C LEU A 138 1.32 18.99 -1.54
N ASP A 139 0.95 19.61 -2.66
CA ASP A 139 0.73 21.07 -2.73
C ASP A 139 -0.27 21.54 -1.69
N GLY A 140 0.22 22.36 -0.72
CA GLY A 140 -0.57 22.87 0.38
C GLY A 140 -0.88 21.87 1.51
N ASN A 141 -0.55 20.57 1.38
CA ASN A 141 -0.79 19.58 2.43
C ASN A 141 0.24 19.73 3.56
N ALA A 142 -0.25 19.97 4.78
CA ALA A 142 0.59 20.16 5.95
C ALA A 142 0.73 18.89 6.82
N ASN A 143 0.10 17.78 6.43
CA ASN A 143 0.02 16.54 7.21
C ASN A 143 1.03 15.48 6.77
N PHE A 144 1.58 15.65 5.55
CA PHE A 144 2.56 14.74 4.97
C PHE A 144 3.78 15.49 4.47
N LYS A 145 4.85 14.77 4.20
CA LYS A 145 6.06 15.27 3.55
C LYS A 145 6.73 14.16 2.74
N THR A 146 7.54 14.55 1.77
CA THR A 146 8.48 13.64 1.10
C THR A 146 9.91 13.98 1.48
N ASP A 147 10.81 13.00 1.40
CA ASP A 147 12.26 13.22 1.46
C ASP A 147 12.83 13.47 0.05
N ASP A 148 14.18 13.58 -0.03
CA ASP A 148 14.89 13.79 -1.29
C ASP A 148 14.79 12.59 -2.25
N ASP A 149 14.41 11.43 -1.78
CA ASP A 149 14.18 10.21 -2.55
C ASP A 149 12.71 10.07 -2.97
N GLY A 150 11.86 11.04 -2.60
CA GLY A 150 10.42 11.03 -2.89
C GLY A 150 9.61 10.10 -1.98
N VAL A 151 10.21 9.52 -0.94
CA VAL A 151 9.51 8.66 0.02
C VAL A 151 8.51 9.47 0.82
N LEU A 152 7.27 8.97 0.92
CA LEU A 152 6.18 9.64 1.60
C LEU A 152 6.15 9.30 3.10
N PHE A 153 6.09 10.32 3.92
CA PHE A 153 6.00 10.22 5.38
C PHE A 153 4.82 11.03 5.94
N ASN A 154 4.43 10.72 7.19
CA ASN A 154 3.66 11.67 7.97
C ASN A 154 4.47 12.96 8.20
N LYS A 155 3.80 14.02 8.62
CA LYS A 155 4.43 15.35 8.85
C LYS A 155 5.66 15.32 9.73
N GLU A 156 5.60 14.56 10.81
CA GLU A 156 6.68 14.43 11.80
C GLU A 156 7.88 13.66 11.23
N GLY A 157 7.65 12.80 10.23
CA GLY A 157 8.65 11.89 9.65
C GLY A 157 8.87 10.64 10.49
N THR A 158 7.93 10.34 11.38
CA THR A 158 8.00 9.17 12.26
C THR A 158 7.35 7.93 11.67
N THR A 159 6.49 8.11 10.65
CA THR A 159 5.85 7.01 9.92
C THR A 159 6.21 7.09 8.44
N LEU A 160 6.82 6.04 7.91
CA LEU A 160 7.02 5.85 6.47
C LEU A 160 5.72 5.28 5.89
N ILE A 161 5.09 6.02 4.98
CA ILE A 161 3.78 5.69 4.43
C ILE A 161 3.92 4.93 3.11
N ALA A 162 4.77 5.41 2.19
CA ALA A 162 4.93 4.80 0.88
C ALA A 162 6.32 5.09 0.28
N TYR A 163 6.94 4.07 -0.29
CA TYR A 163 8.15 4.19 -1.08
C TYR A 163 7.80 4.25 -2.58
N PRO A 164 8.30 5.24 -3.36
CA PRO A 164 7.96 5.39 -4.77
C PRO A 164 8.68 4.37 -5.63
N GLY A 165 8.00 3.31 -6.06
CA GLY A 165 8.58 2.19 -6.79
C GLY A 165 8.99 2.51 -8.24
N GLY A 166 8.41 3.53 -8.86
CA GLY A 166 8.69 3.93 -10.25
C GLY A 166 9.70 5.07 -10.40
N ALA A 167 10.21 5.64 -9.31
CA ALA A 167 11.23 6.68 -9.35
C ALA A 167 12.56 6.14 -9.92
N ASP A 168 13.50 7.01 -10.28
CA ASP A 168 14.89 6.64 -10.60
C ASP A 168 15.57 6.14 -9.31
N VAL A 169 15.44 4.85 -9.05
CA VAL A 169 15.58 4.23 -7.75
C VAL A 169 17.05 3.92 -7.45
N ARG A 170 17.43 4.19 -6.22
CA ARG A 170 18.66 3.65 -5.64
C ARG A 170 18.51 2.15 -5.44
N ASP A 171 19.56 1.40 -5.69
CA ASP A 171 19.62 -0.03 -5.41
C ASP A 171 19.50 -0.33 -3.89
N GLU A 172 19.82 0.66 -3.04
CA GLU A 172 19.85 0.52 -1.58
C GLU A 172 19.05 1.63 -0.89
N TYR A 173 18.27 1.27 0.12
CA TYR A 173 17.57 2.20 1.00
C TYR A 173 17.77 1.83 2.46
N THR A 174 18.01 2.85 3.29
CA THR A 174 18.03 2.72 4.75
C THR A 174 16.92 3.56 5.32
N VAL A 175 16.01 2.92 6.08
CA VAL A 175 14.93 3.61 6.77
C VAL A 175 15.52 4.65 7.73
N PRO A 176 15.11 5.94 7.64
CA PRO A 176 15.64 7.00 8.48
C PRO A 176 15.51 6.72 9.98
N SER A 177 16.46 7.23 10.78
CA SER A 177 16.51 6.98 12.24
C SER A 177 15.32 7.54 13.01
N ASP A 178 14.61 8.52 12.45
CA ASP A 178 13.45 9.13 13.09
C ASP A 178 12.15 8.33 12.87
N VAL A 179 12.17 7.37 11.92
CA VAL A 179 11.01 6.52 11.60
C VAL A 179 10.84 5.48 12.69
N THR A 180 9.67 5.47 13.31
CA THR A 180 9.28 4.49 14.34
C THR A 180 8.24 3.49 13.88
N ALA A 181 7.55 3.78 12.75
CA ALA A 181 6.53 2.94 12.15
C ALA A 181 6.63 2.91 10.61
N ILE A 182 6.22 1.80 10.02
CA ILE A 182 6.11 1.61 8.56
C ILE A 182 4.69 1.17 8.27
N SER A 183 4.00 1.88 7.36
CA SER A 183 2.62 1.59 7.00
C SER A 183 2.47 0.30 6.20
N ASP A 184 1.28 -0.29 6.26
CA ASP A 184 0.89 -1.45 5.46
C ASP A 184 1.04 -1.16 3.97
N GLY A 185 1.75 -2.02 3.26
CA GLY A 185 1.99 -1.88 1.82
C GLY A 185 3.07 -0.88 1.42
N ALA A 186 3.77 -0.26 2.36
CA ALA A 186 4.73 0.82 2.09
C ALA A 186 5.83 0.48 1.07
N PHE A 187 6.21 -0.79 0.93
CA PHE A 187 7.26 -1.27 0.03
C PHE A 187 6.76 -2.27 -1.02
N VAL A 188 5.46 -2.31 -1.28
CA VAL A 188 4.91 -3.21 -2.31
C VAL A 188 5.42 -2.82 -3.69
N GLY A 189 5.90 -3.81 -4.45
CA GLY A 189 6.44 -3.59 -5.80
C GLY A 189 7.75 -2.79 -5.85
N CYS A 190 8.34 -2.49 -4.69
CA CYS A 190 9.51 -1.64 -4.59
C CYS A 190 10.73 -2.27 -5.30
N PRO A 191 11.48 -1.50 -6.14
CA PRO A 191 12.63 -1.99 -6.89
C PRO A 191 13.95 -1.93 -6.11
N ILE A 192 13.92 -1.67 -4.81
CA ILE A 192 15.10 -1.68 -3.94
C ILE A 192 15.68 -3.11 -3.89
N LYS A 193 16.97 -3.24 -4.13
CA LYS A 193 17.69 -4.52 -4.00
C LYS A 193 18.18 -4.77 -2.59
N LYS A 194 18.50 -3.70 -1.83
CA LYS A 194 18.92 -3.82 -0.44
C LYS A 194 18.18 -2.84 0.45
N LEU A 195 17.58 -3.38 1.51
CA LEU A 195 16.84 -2.62 2.51
C LEU A 195 17.45 -2.81 3.90
N THR A 196 17.65 -1.69 4.60
CA THR A 196 18.07 -1.69 6.01
C THR A 196 16.98 -1.06 6.87
N ILE A 197 16.50 -1.80 7.87
CA ILE A 197 15.51 -1.34 8.86
C ILE A 197 16.13 -1.48 10.25
N GLY A 198 16.35 -0.34 10.90
CA GLY A 198 17.01 -0.27 12.19
C GLY A 198 16.08 -0.55 13.40
N ASN A 199 16.64 -0.57 14.60
CA ASN A 199 15.91 -0.76 15.85
C ASN A 199 15.15 0.50 16.33
N ASN A 200 15.23 1.59 15.58
CA ASN A 200 14.39 2.77 15.75
C ASN A 200 12.93 2.51 15.36
N VAL A 201 12.67 1.60 14.42
CA VAL A 201 11.32 1.12 14.11
C VAL A 201 10.86 0.22 15.26
N THR A 202 9.90 0.69 16.04
CA THR A 202 9.41 0.02 17.25
C THR A 202 8.05 -0.64 17.08
N GLU A 203 7.30 -0.21 16.08
CA GLU A 203 6.06 -0.86 15.66
C GLU A 203 6.39 -2.15 14.88
N GLU A 204 5.55 -3.17 15.05
CA GLU A 204 5.70 -4.42 14.32
C GLU A 204 5.48 -4.20 12.81
N LEU A 205 6.43 -4.65 11.98
CA LEU A 205 6.25 -4.58 10.53
C LEU A 205 5.07 -5.44 10.11
N PRO A 206 4.17 -4.89 9.30
CA PRO A 206 2.96 -5.60 8.90
C PRO A 206 3.24 -6.76 7.93
N SER A 207 2.30 -7.71 7.90
CA SER A 207 2.39 -8.88 7.03
C SER A 207 2.35 -8.49 5.55
N TRP A 208 3.15 -9.16 4.72
CA TRP A 208 3.14 -9.03 3.25
C TRP A 208 3.51 -7.66 2.67
N SER A 209 4.05 -6.75 3.48
CA SER A 209 4.38 -5.37 3.07
C SER A 209 5.47 -5.24 2.01
N PHE A 210 6.17 -6.33 1.67
CA PHE A 210 7.31 -6.34 0.76
C PHE A 210 7.07 -7.19 -0.50
N ASN A 211 5.81 -7.49 -0.81
CA ASN A 211 5.48 -8.32 -1.96
C ASN A 211 5.70 -7.60 -3.30
N GLY A 212 6.02 -8.38 -4.33
CA GLY A 212 6.15 -7.90 -5.71
C GLY A 212 7.43 -7.13 -6.02
N GLY A 213 8.30 -6.90 -5.02
CA GLY A 213 9.58 -6.22 -5.19
C GLY A 213 10.72 -7.13 -5.67
N VAL A 214 11.90 -6.53 -5.86
CA VAL A 214 13.12 -7.22 -6.32
C VAL A 214 14.19 -7.30 -5.22
N LEU A 215 13.79 -7.25 -3.96
CA LEU A 215 14.68 -7.25 -2.80
C LEU A 215 15.60 -8.48 -2.79
N GLU A 216 16.91 -8.23 -2.74
CA GLU A 216 17.95 -9.26 -2.71
C GLU A 216 18.62 -9.39 -1.35
N GLU A 217 18.81 -8.26 -0.65
CA GLU A 217 19.41 -8.21 0.68
C GLU A 217 18.53 -7.45 1.67
N LEU A 218 18.35 -8.03 2.86
CA LEU A 218 17.59 -7.44 3.95
C LEU A 218 18.43 -7.43 5.23
N ASP A 219 18.66 -6.24 5.78
CA ASP A 219 19.20 -6.04 7.12
C ASP A 219 18.05 -5.52 8.02
N VAL A 220 17.55 -6.35 8.95
CA VAL A 220 16.40 -6.00 9.80
C VAL A 220 16.73 -6.16 11.28
N ASN A 221 16.44 -5.11 12.07
CA ASN A 221 16.68 -5.07 13.50
C ASN A 221 15.48 -4.50 14.29
N CYS A 222 14.26 -4.74 13.81
CA CYS A 222 13.02 -4.28 14.42
C CYS A 222 12.01 -5.43 14.53
N PRO A 223 10.93 -5.30 15.31
CA PRO A 223 9.87 -6.30 15.37
C PRO A 223 9.20 -6.50 13.99
N PHE A 224 8.91 -7.75 13.65
CA PHE A 224 8.16 -8.09 12.44
C PHE A 224 7.23 -9.28 12.70
N GLY A 225 6.10 -9.29 11.99
CA GLY A 225 5.02 -10.23 12.22
C GLY A 225 5.09 -11.49 11.39
N SER A 226 4.03 -12.28 11.47
CA SER A 226 3.89 -13.52 10.68
C SER A 226 3.80 -13.20 9.20
N GLY A 227 4.61 -13.85 8.38
CA GLY A 227 4.60 -13.73 6.92
C GLY A 227 5.14 -12.41 6.36
N THR A 228 5.71 -11.52 7.18
CA THR A 228 6.15 -10.17 6.77
C THR A 228 7.03 -10.19 5.51
N PHE A 229 8.00 -11.08 5.43
CA PHE A 229 8.92 -11.21 4.31
C PHE A 229 8.66 -12.48 3.47
N GLY A 230 7.47 -13.06 3.57
CA GLY A 230 7.12 -14.26 2.81
C GLY A 230 7.04 -13.99 1.30
N GLN A 231 7.34 -15.02 0.49
CA GLN A 231 7.23 -15.02 -0.98
C GLN A 231 8.17 -14.06 -1.73
N ILE A 232 9.16 -13.46 -1.07
CA ILE A 232 10.20 -12.65 -1.75
C ILE A 232 11.20 -13.63 -2.38
N THR A 233 10.90 -14.08 -3.60
CA THR A 233 11.69 -15.11 -4.31
C THR A 233 13.07 -14.62 -4.74
N THR A 234 13.27 -13.31 -4.83
CA THR A 234 14.53 -12.65 -5.18
C THR A 234 15.48 -12.49 -4.00
N LEU A 235 14.97 -12.62 -2.76
CA LEU A 235 15.77 -12.44 -1.53
C LEU A 235 16.88 -13.50 -1.45
N LYS A 236 18.12 -13.05 -1.31
CA LYS A 236 19.32 -13.91 -1.28
C LYS A 236 19.95 -13.95 0.10
N LYS A 237 19.91 -12.84 0.83
CA LYS A 237 20.58 -12.67 2.10
C LYS A 237 19.72 -11.91 3.11
N VAL A 238 19.69 -12.41 4.33
CA VAL A 238 19.06 -11.77 5.48
C VAL A 238 20.08 -11.64 6.61
N THR A 239 20.16 -10.44 7.20
CA THR A 239 20.87 -10.18 8.44
C THR A 239 19.85 -9.78 9.50
N LEU A 240 19.67 -10.62 10.52
CA LEU A 240 18.85 -10.29 11.69
C LEU A 240 19.72 -9.63 12.75
N GLY A 241 19.32 -8.43 13.19
CA GLY A 241 20.05 -7.65 14.17
C GLY A 241 19.81 -8.15 15.61
N ASP A 242 20.62 -7.63 16.55
CA ASP A 242 20.65 -8.11 17.95
C ASP A 242 19.37 -7.87 18.74
N SER A 243 18.48 -6.98 18.27
CA SER A 243 17.16 -6.75 18.88
C SER A 243 16.18 -7.90 18.63
N ILE A 244 16.48 -8.79 17.66
CA ILE A 244 15.59 -9.88 17.25
C ILE A 244 15.80 -11.08 18.17
N THR A 245 14.79 -11.39 18.99
CA THR A 245 14.79 -12.54 19.90
C THR A 245 13.91 -13.69 19.46
N GLU A 246 13.03 -13.45 18.48
CA GLU A 246 12.13 -14.42 17.88
C GLU A 246 12.01 -14.19 16.37
N ILE A 247 11.99 -15.25 15.58
CA ILE A 247 11.58 -15.24 14.17
C ILE A 247 10.12 -15.74 14.12
N PRO A 248 9.15 -14.92 13.68
CA PRO A 248 7.74 -15.27 13.65
C PRO A 248 7.39 -16.43 12.71
N ASN A 249 6.15 -16.93 12.84
CA ASN A 249 5.63 -17.95 11.92
C ASN A 249 5.67 -17.45 10.47
N MET A 250 6.05 -18.32 9.54
CA MET A 250 6.04 -18.03 8.10
C MET A 250 6.85 -16.78 7.68
N ALA A 251 7.72 -16.23 8.55
CA ALA A 251 8.41 -14.97 8.35
C ALA A 251 9.10 -14.85 6.97
N PHE A 252 9.72 -15.94 6.50
CA PHE A 252 10.40 -16.05 5.20
C PHE A 252 9.82 -17.21 4.36
N LEU A 253 8.52 -17.47 4.49
CA LEU A 253 7.82 -18.51 3.76
C LEU A 253 8.06 -18.38 2.25
N ASN A 254 8.50 -19.46 1.57
CA ASN A 254 8.72 -19.50 0.13
C ASN A 254 9.71 -18.45 -0.43
N CYS A 255 10.66 -17.97 0.37
CA CYS A 255 11.80 -17.19 -0.12
C CYS A 255 12.78 -18.14 -0.85
N THR A 256 12.39 -18.58 -2.05
CA THR A 256 13.10 -19.65 -2.78
C THR A 256 14.54 -19.29 -3.14
N GLY A 257 14.86 -17.99 -3.28
CA GLY A 257 16.19 -17.48 -3.58
C GLY A 257 17.11 -17.34 -2.36
N LEU A 258 16.58 -17.47 -1.12
CA LEU A 258 17.33 -17.19 0.11
C LEU A 258 18.47 -18.20 0.32
N GLN A 259 19.70 -17.68 0.33
CA GLN A 259 20.94 -18.49 0.43
C GLN A 259 21.56 -18.44 1.83
N THR A 260 21.52 -17.27 2.47
CA THR A 260 22.19 -17.03 3.76
C THR A 260 21.31 -16.25 4.72
N VAL A 261 21.33 -16.66 6.00
CA VAL A 261 20.70 -15.95 7.10
C VAL A 261 21.71 -15.82 8.23
N SER A 262 22.02 -14.56 8.62
CA SER A 262 22.77 -14.27 9.86
C SER A 262 21.77 -14.17 11.01
N ILE A 263 21.92 -15.06 11.99
CA ILE A 263 21.06 -15.14 13.18
C ILE A 263 21.79 -14.56 14.39
N PRO A 264 21.18 -13.62 15.15
CA PRO A 264 21.80 -13.06 16.32
C PRO A 264 21.94 -14.07 17.48
N SER A 265 22.94 -13.87 18.32
CA SER A 265 23.22 -14.78 19.44
C SER A 265 22.12 -14.80 20.51
N GLY A 266 21.26 -13.79 20.56
CA GLY A 266 20.13 -13.66 21.47
C GLY A 266 18.83 -14.31 21.00
N LEU A 267 18.79 -14.94 19.81
CA LEU A 267 17.56 -15.58 19.32
C LEU A 267 17.18 -16.77 20.21
N THR A 268 15.91 -16.79 20.63
CA THR A 268 15.37 -17.85 21.52
C THR A 268 14.27 -18.69 20.90
N LYS A 269 13.71 -18.27 19.74
CA LYS A 269 12.61 -18.98 19.11
C LYS A 269 12.59 -18.77 17.59
N ILE A 270 12.26 -19.85 16.89
CA ILE A 270 11.93 -19.83 15.45
C ILE A 270 10.52 -20.39 15.29
N GLY A 271 9.65 -19.58 14.67
CA GLY A 271 8.23 -19.90 14.47
C GLY A 271 7.98 -21.00 13.45
N THR A 272 6.76 -21.50 13.45
CA THR A 272 6.31 -22.55 12.54
C THR A 272 6.45 -22.10 11.08
N GLN A 273 7.05 -22.93 10.22
CA GLN A 273 7.26 -22.65 8.80
C GLN A 273 8.05 -21.37 8.50
N ALA A 274 8.82 -20.82 9.45
CA ALA A 274 9.56 -19.59 9.27
C ALA A 274 10.42 -19.56 8.00
N PHE A 275 11.03 -20.69 7.61
CA PHE A 275 11.85 -20.86 6.40
C PHE A 275 11.31 -21.94 5.47
N PHE A 276 10.03 -22.29 5.57
CA PHE A 276 9.45 -23.29 4.68
C PHE A 276 9.54 -22.82 3.23
N GLY A 277 10.02 -23.69 2.33
CA GLY A 277 10.18 -23.36 0.90
C GLY A 277 11.42 -22.53 0.56
N CYS A 278 12.30 -22.21 1.51
CA CYS A 278 13.59 -21.58 1.24
C CYS A 278 14.56 -22.58 0.60
N SER A 279 14.30 -22.98 -0.64
CA SER A 279 15.00 -24.12 -1.29
C SER A 279 16.48 -23.87 -1.60
N SER A 280 16.92 -22.60 -1.63
CA SER A 280 18.32 -22.23 -1.85
C SER A 280 19.14 -22.09 -0.56
N LEU A 281 18.50 -22.21 0.62
CA LEU A 281 19.16 -22.03 1.91
C LEU A 281 20.11 -23.19 2.20
N GLN A 282 21.39 -22.88 2.38
CA GLN A 282 22.43 -23.90 2.50
C GLN A 282 22.79 -24.16 3.96
N ASN A 283 23.44 -23.21 4.60
CA ASN A 283 23.96 -23.36 5.96
C ASN A 283 23.43 -22.24 6.85
N VAL A 284 22.83 -22.64 7.98
CA VAL A 284 22.39 -21.71 9.03
C VAL A 284 23.06 -22.11 10.33
N THR A 285 23.79 -21.18 10.94
CA THR A 285 24.32 -21.38 12.29
C THR A 285 23.29 -20.94 13.30
N LEU A 286 22.83 -21.86 14.12
CA LEU A 286 21.87 -21.58 15.19
C LEU A 286 22.62 -21.19 16.47
N PRO A 287 22.15 -20.19 17.23
CA PRO A 287 22.75 -19.80 18.50
C PRO A 287 22.45 -20.81 19.60
N ALA A 288 23.27 -20.83 20.63
CA ALA A 288 23.09 -21.73 21.77
C ALA A 288 21.87 -21.37 22.66
N SER A 289 21.27 -20.21 22.42
CA SER A 289 20.08 -19.72 23.12
C SER A 289 18.75 -20.29 22.60
N LEU A 290 18.76 -20.99 21.44
CA LEU A 290 17.58 -21.54 20.77
C LEU A 290 17.11 -22.86 21.41
#